data_30abe38c88dd312870f8a4d7af37fff1
#
_entry.id   30abe38c88dd312870f8a4d7af37fff1
#
_cell.length_a   1.000
_cell.length_b   1.000
_cell.length_c   1.000
_cell.angle_alpha   90.00
_cell.angle_beta   90.00
_cell.angle_gamma   90.00
#
_symmetry.space_group_name_H-M   'P 1'
#
loop_
_entity.id
_entity.type
_entity.pdbx_description
1 polymer ?
#
loop_
_entity_poly.entity_id
_entity_poly.type
_entity_poly.pdbx_seq_one_letter_code
_entity_poly.pdbx_strand_id
1 'polypeptide(L)'
;MSSPTLKQADDGLDFIFLGTGTSSSLPHIECLTALPGEKPCRTCLSTLTPEGKKNTRRNTSGVVRVRGKDGNIVTIVIDVGKNFQAAALEWFPKHGLRKIDAVLITHAHADAMNGLDDLRGWTLNCHIQPHIDVYVSEATFTEIHRSFPYLVMKEFASGGGDVCGDVPEFKWHIIHDKVPFEIQETGISVTPFSGKPLALHHGRHFSSKAEPSKASSSKIHPYLCFGFKIQDALVYLSDVSHIPEDVYPIIQKGKGGAPVPVCVLDCLRLQAHTSHMGLAESIAAARKIGASRTYLTGFGHEVSHEEYVTITEYVGMGETASKRPLSDVEKEGIQLVQGGPHGIWVRPAHDGLKVVVAGTGSVVDTSYF
;
A
#
# COMPACT_ATOMS: atom_id res chain seq x y z
N MET A 1 18.77 -10.34 -20.24
CA MET A 1 19.64 -10.46 -19.06
C MET A 1 18.74 -10.79 -17.87
N SER A 2 18.96 -11.94 -17.22
CA SER A 2 18.18 -12.35 -16.05
C SER A 2 18.50 -11.38 -14.89
N SER A 3 17.47 -10.72 -14.34
CA SER A 3 17.62 -9.90 -13.13
C SER A 3 18.27 -10.76 -12.03
N PRO A 4 19.18 -10.21 -11.23
CA PRO A 4 19.76 -10.94 -10.12
C PRO A 4 18.65 -11.35 -9.14
N THR A 5 18.52 -12.63 -8.88
CA THR A 5 17.58 -13.16 -7.88
C THR A 5 18.15 -12.80 -6.51
N LEU A 6 17.63 -11.72 -5.91
CA LEU A 6 17.96 -11.39 -4.52
C LEU A 6 17.47 -12.54 -3.62
N LYS A 7 18.43 -13.25 -2.99
CA LYS A 7 18.10 -14.27 -1.99
C LYS A 7 17.52 -13.61 -0.76
N GLN A 8 16.52 -14.23 -0.15
CA GLN A 8 15.97 -13.80 1.13
C GLN A 8 17.09 -13.86 2.19
N ALA A 9 17.22 -12.83 3.00
CA ALA A 9 18.12 -12.85 4.16
C ALA A 9 17.57 -13.82 5.22
N ASP A 10 18.43 -14.62 5.86
CA ASP A 10 18.02 -15.67 6.80
C ASP A 10 17.15 -15.15 7.98
N ASP A 11 17.36 -13.91 8.44
CA ASP A 11 16.57 -13.26 9.51
C ASP A 11 15.96 -11.93 9.05
N GLY A 12 15.68 -11.78 7.77
CA GLY A 12 15.22 -10.54 7.15
C GLY A 12 13.74 -10.56 6.77
N LEU A 13 13.32 -9.45 6.17
CA LEU A 13 11.98 -9.25 5.64
C LEU A 13 12.07 -8.88 4.15
N ASP A 14 11.26 -9.54 3.31
CA ASP A 14 11.02 -9.09 1.92
C ASP A 14 9.70 -8.31 1.88
N PHE A 15 9.68 -7.20 1.15
CA PHE A 15 8.46 -6.49 0.79
C PHE A 15 8.33 -6.39 -0.73
N ILE A 16 7.18 -6.77 -1.28
CA ILE A 16 6.90 -6.78 -2.71
C ILE A 16 5.68 -5.90 -2.96
N PHE A 17 5.81 -4.88 -3.80
CA PHE A 17 4.69 -4.05 -4.22
C PHE A 17 3.85 -4.81 -5.25
N LEU A 18 2.61 -5.15 -4.92
CA LEU A 18 1.65 -5.74 -5.87
C LEU A 18 0.97 -4.67 -6.72
N GLY A 19 0.76 -3.50 -6.15
CA GLY A 19 0.18 -2.34 -6.80
C GLY A 19 0.61 -1.04 -6.11
N THR A 20 0.68 0.03 -6.89
CA THR A 20 1.21 1.34 -6.46
C THR A 20 0.34 2.51 -6.89
N GLY A 21 -0.88 2.24 -7.36
CA GLY A 21 -1.83 3.22 -7.86
C GLY A 21 -3.03 3.43 -6.95
N THR A 22 -3.79 4.47 -7.27
CA THR A 22 -5.03 4.86 -6.59
C THR A 22 -6.20 3.92 -6.90
N SER A 23 -7.40 4.30 -6.42
CA SER A 23 -8.67 3.62 -6.71
C SER A 23 -8.94 3.45 -8.21
N SER A 24 -8.49 4.39 -9.05
CA SER A 24 -8.70 4.31 -10.51
C SER A 24 -7.70 3.40 -11.20
N SER A 25 -6.56 3.10 -10.56
CA SER A 25 -5.43 2.37 -11.17
C SER A 25 -4.89 3.09 -12.42
N LEU A 26 -3.83 2.60 -13.03
CA LEU A 26 -3.32 3.11 -14.31
C LEU A 26 -3.08 1.94 -15.26
N PRO A 27 -3.35 2.11 -16.58
CA PRO A 27 -3.81 3.35 -17.23
C PRO A 27 -5.31 3.63 -17.00
N HIS A 28 -5.70 4.91 -17.12
CA HIS A 28 -7.10 5.33 -17.10
C HIS A 28 -7.77 5.09 -18.46
N ILE A 29 -9.05 4.69 -18.42
CA ILE A 29 -9.80 4.37 -19.64
C ILE A 29 -9.98 5.60 -20.52
N GLU A 30 -10.28 6.78 -19.95
CA GLU A 30 -10.44 8.02 -20.71
C GLU A 30 -9.17 8.42 -21.46
N CYS A 31 -7.99 8.11 -20.90
CA CYS A 31 -6.70 8.40 -21.55
C CYS A 31 -6.43 7.46 -22.73
N LEU A 32 -6.89 6.21 -22.67
CA LEU A 32 -6.70 5.21 -23.73
C LEU A 32 -7.74 5.29 -24.83
N THR A 33 -8.88 5.90 -24.54
CA THR A 33 -10.01 6.05 -25.48
C THR A 33 -10.28 7.50 -25.85
N ALA A 34 -9.27 8.37 -25.74
CA ALA A 34 -9.40 9.79 -26.02
C ALA A 34 -9.88 10.06 -27.45
N LEU A 35 -10.79 11.01 -27.57
CA LEU A 35 -11.36 11.41 -28.85
C LEU A 35 -10.39 12.32 -29.63
N PRO A 36 -10.54 12.46 -30.95
CA PRO A 36 -9.78 13.39 -31.74
C PRO A 36 -9.85 14.83 -31.17
N GLY A 37 -8.69 15.41 -30.82
CA GLY A 37 -8.58 16.73 -30.19
C GLY A 37 -8.44 16.72 -28.67
N GLU A 38 -8.70 15.63 -28.01
CA GLU A 38 -8.37 15.43 -26.59
C GLU A 38 -6.88 15.09 -26.43
N LYS A 39 -6.31 15.48 -25.28
CA LYS A 39 -4.91 15.17 -24.94
C LYS A 39 -4.88 14.18 -23.77
N PRO A 40 -4.83 12.86 -24.03
CA PRO A 40 -4.64 11.89 -22.97
C PRO A 40 -3.26 12.09 -22.33
N CYS A 41 -3.13 11.75 -21.04
CA CYS A 41 -1.86 11.92 -20.37
C CYS A 41 -0.80 10.94 -20.91
N ARG A 42 0.43 11.43 -21.05
CA ARG A 42 1.58 10.64 -21.52
C ARG A 42 1.88 9.45 -20.60
N THR A 43 1.62 9.55 -19.29
CA THR A 43 1.84 8.48 -18.31
C THR A 43 0.98 7.27 -18.63
N CYS A 44 -0.34 7.45 -18.87
CA CYS A 44 -1.23 6.35 -19.27
C CYS A 44 -0.83 5.77 -20.64
N LEU A 45 -0.51 6.60 -21.62
CA LEU A 45 -0.09 6.12 -22.94
C LEU A 45 1.23 5.33 -22.88
N SER A 46 2.17 5.72 -22.02
CA SER A 46 3.45 5.01 -21.87
C SER A 46 3.28 3.56 -21.39
N THR A 47 2.19 3.25 -20.66
CA THR A 47 1.95 1.87 -20.19
C THR A 47 1.77 0.86 -21.32
N LEU A 48 1.49 1.33 -22.53
CA LEU A 48 1.34 0.49 -23.73
C LEU A 48 2.70 0.06 -24.32
N THR A 49 3.80 0.61 -23.83
CA THR A 49 5.16 0.27 -24.28
C THR A 49 5.95 -0.45 -23.18
N PRO A 50 6.94 -1.29 -23.53
CA PRO A 50 7.77 -1.96 -22.53
C PRO A 50 8.51 -1.00 -21.59
N GLU A 51 8.96 0.15 -22.11
CA GLU A 51 9.72 1.16 -21.37
C GLU A 51 8.86 1.83 -20.29
N GLY A 52 7.58 2.07 -20.58
CA GLY A 52 6.65 2.69 -19.66
C GLY A 52 5.98 1.74 -18.67
N LYS A 53 6.42 0.48 -18.59
CA LYS A 53 5.76 -0.55 -17.79
C LYS A 53 5.71 -0.21 -16.29
N LYS A 54 6.66 0.57 -15.78
CA LYS A 54 6.66 1.08 -14.40
C LYS A 54 5.53 2.10 -14.13
N ASN A 55 4.86 2.58 -15.17
CA ASN A 55 3.69 3.45 -15.08
C ASN A 55 2.36 2.66 -15.04
N THR A 56 2.38 1.34 -15.20
CA THR A 56 1.23 0.50 -14.85
C THR A 56 1.13 0.44 -13.33
N ARG A 57 -0.02 0.85 -12.78
CA ARG A 57 -0.23 0.99 -11.34
C ARG A 57 -1.56 0.38 -10.95
N ARG A 58 -1.54 -0.79 -10.35
CA ARG A 58 -2.74 -1.40 -9.76
C ARG A 58 -3.08 -0.75 -8.43
N ASN A 59 -4.23 -1.07 -7.86
CA ASN A 59 -4.60 -0.57 -6.53
C ASN A 59 -3.49 -0.88 -5.52
N THR A 60 -3.21 0.08 -4.65
CA THR A 60 -2.14 -0.01 -3.65
C THR A 60 -2.27 -1.29 -2.82
N SER A 61 -1.25 -2.13 -2.88
CA SER A 61 -1.18 -3.41 -2.19
C SER A 61 0.26 -3.89 -2.09
N GLY A 62 0.57 -4.69 -1.07
CA GLY A 62 1.91 -5.25 -0.89
C GLY A 62 1.91 -6.61 -0.23
N VAL A 63 3.02 -7.35 -0.42
CA VAL A 63 3.28 -8.63 0.24
C VAL A 63 4.51 -8.51 1.12
N VAL A 64 4.36 -8.85 2.38
CA VAL A 64 5.47 -9.06 3.31
C VAL A 64 5.79 -10.55 3.38
N ARG A 65 7.06 -10.90 3.29
CA ARG A 65 7.57 -12.25 3.56
C ARG A 65 8.59 -12.18 4.68
N VAL A 66 8.37 -12.92 5.71
CA VAL A 66 9.23 -12.90 6.89
C VAL A 66 9.31 -14.31 7.48
N ARG A 67 10.45 -14.66 8.07
CA ARG A 67 10.62 -15.97 8.71
C ARG A 67 9.99 -15.96 10.11
N GLY A 68 9.08 -16.89 10.34
CA GLY A 68 8.49 -17.13 11.66
C GLY A 68 9.45 -17.85 12.63
N LYS A 69 9.04 -17.92 13.89
CA LYS A 69 9.82 -18.57 14.97
C LYS A 69 10.04 -20.08 14.75
N ASP A 70 9.18 -20.72 13.96
CA ASP A 70 9.28 -22.12 13.54
C ASP A 70 10.18 -22.34 12.32
N GLY A 71 10.76 -21.27 11.78
CA GLY A 71 11.60 -21.27 10.58
C GLY A 71 10.84 -21.23 9.26
N ASN A 72 9.51 -21.34 9.27
CA ASN A 72 8.69 -21.23 8.05
C ASN A 72 8.56 -19.78 7.58
N ILE A 73 8.36 -19.60 6.29
CA ILE A 73 8.09 -18.26 5.72
C ILE A 73 6.62 -17.93 5.88
N VAL A 74 6.34 -16.84 6.55
CA VAL A 74 5.01 -16.23 6.69
C VAL A 74 4.81 -15.21 5.58
N THR A 75 3.71 -15.33 4.85
CA THR A 75 3.33 -14.42 3.75
C THR A 75 2.11 -13.61 4.18
N ILE A 76 2.28 -12.31 4.31
CA ILE A 76 1.24 -11.36 4.72
C ILE A 76 0.94 -10.44 3.54
N VAL A 77 -0.33 -10.36 3.14
CA VAL A 77 -0.80 -9.41 2.12
C VAL A 77 -1.39 -8.19 2.83
N ILE A 78 -1.04 -6.99 2.38
CA ILE A 78 -1.65 -5.74 2.83
C ILE A 78 -2.52 -5.23 1.70
N ASP A 79 -3.82 -5.11 1.96
CA ASP A 79 -4.90 -4.74 1.06
C ASP A 79 -5.08 -5.67 -0.16
N VAL A 80 -6.34 -5.92 -0.48
CA VAL A 80 -6.79 -6.71 -1.62
C VAL A 80 -7.87 -5.91 -2.37
N GLY A 81 -7.44 -4.99 -3.23
CA GLY A 81 -8.31 -4.11 -4.00
C GLY A 81 -8.94 -4.76 -5.23
N LYS A 82 -9.67 -3.96 -6.02
CA LYS A 82 -10.46 -4.39 -7.20
C LYS A 82 -9.68 -5.17 -8.26
N ASN A 83 -8.38 -4.98 -8.36
CA ASN A 83 -7.52 -5.66 -9.34
C ASN A 83 -6.45 -6.55 -8.69
N PHE A 84 -6.70 -6.98 -7.45
CA PHE A 84 -5.80 -7.87 -6.72
C PHE A 84 -5.53 -9.17 -7.46
N GLN A 85 -6.56 -9.81 -8.05
CA GLN A 85 -6.39 -11.03 -8.83
C GLN A 85 -5.37 -10.85 -9.96
N ALA A 86 -5.49 -9.78 -10.74
CA ALA A 86 -4.55 -9.50 -11.83
C ALA A 86 -3.13 -9.26 -11.33
N ALA A 87 -2.97 -8.59 -10.19
CA ALA A 87 -1.67 -8.40 -9.53
C ALA A 87 -1.09 -9.73 -9.06
N ALA A 88 -1.89 -10.56 -8.42
CA ALA A 88 -1.46 -11.86 -7.92
C ALA A 88 -1.05 -12.81 -9.05
N LEU A 89 -1.84 -12.91 -10.13
CA LEU A 89 -1.52 -13.72 -11.31
C LEU A 89 -0.19 -13.31 -11.95
N GLU A 90 0.15 -12.03 -11.92
CA GLU A 90 1.43 -11.55 -12.45
C GLU A 90 2.59 -11.76 -11.46
N TRP A 91 2.43 -11.37 -10.20
CA TRP A 91 3.56 -11.26 -9.27
C TRP A 91 3.80 -12.49 -8.40
N PHE A 92 2.77 -13.26 -8.03
CA PHE A 92 2.96 -14.47 -7.22
C PHE A 92 3.90 -15.47 -7.90
N PRO A 93 3.69 -15.85 -9.19
CA PRO A 93 4.60 -16.76 -9.87
C PRO A 93 6.03 -16.21 -9.99
N LYS A 94 6.18 -14.91 -10.30
CA LYS A 94 7.49 -14.27 -10.48
C LYS A 94 8.31 -14.21 -9.19
N HIS A 95 7.67 -14.12 -8.04
CA HIS A 95 8.31 -14.04 -6.74
C HIS A 95 8.27 -15.37 -5.95
N GLY A 96 7.77 -16.45 -6.55
CA GLY A 96 7.63 -17.75 -5.89
C GLY A 96 6.68 -17.73 -4.70
N LEU A 97 5.63 -16.91 -4.76
CA LEU A 97 4.59 -16.84 -3.75
C LEU A 97 3.52 -17.88 -4.05
N ARG A 98 2.90 -18.45 -3.00
CA ARG A 98 1.79 -19.38 -3.15
C ARG A 98 0.75 -19.20 -2.05
N LYS A 99 1.12 -19.50 -0.80
CA LYS A 99 0.24 -19.41 0.37
C LYS A 99 0.14 -17.95 0.84
N ILE A 100 -1.01 -17.58 1.40
CA ILE A 100 -1.26 -16.33 2.12
C ILE A 100 -1.59 -16.70 3.56
N ASP A 101 -0.70 -16.39 4.51
CA ASP A 101 -0.91 -16.68 5.91
C ASP A 101 -1.83 -15.66 6.59
N ALA A 102 -1.73 -14.39 6.16
CA ALA A 102 -2.57 -13.32 6.67
C ALA A 102 -2.87 -12.26 5.61
N VAL A 103 -4.04 -11.63 5.73
CA VAL A 103 -4.41 -10.40 5.03
C VAL A 103 -4.65 -9.32 6.07
N LEU A 104 -4.01 -8.17 5.90
CA LEU A 104 -4.23 -6.96 6.69
C LEU A 104 -4.99 -5.95 5.84
N ILE A 105 -6.17 -5.50 6.26
CA ILE A 105 -6.95 -4.49 5.54
C ILE A 105 -6.78 -3.15 6.25
N THR A 106 -6.30 -2.15 5.51
CA THR A 106 -6.08 -0.80 6.03
C THR A 106 -7.39 -0.07 6.28
N HIS A 107 -8.36 -0.19 5.35
CA HIS A 107 -9.64 0.52 5.41
C HIS A 107 -10.68 -0.11 4.48
N ALA A 108 -11.94 0.34 4.56
CA ALA A 108 -13.08 -0.25 3.86
C ALA A 108 -13.40 0.39 2.50
N HIS A 109 -12.41 0.84 1.74
CA HIS A 109 -12.65 1.30 0.37
C HIS A 109 -12.47 0.17 -0.64
N ALA A 110 -13.06 0.35 -1.81
CA ALA A 110 -13.07 -0.66 -2.88
C ALA A 110 -11.66 -1.06 -3.34
N ASP A 111 -10.72 -0.13 -3.33
CA ASP A 111 -9.32 -0.33 -3.70
C ASP A 111 -8.49 -1.04 -2.63
N ALA A 112 -9.00 -1.19 -1.42
CA ALA A 112 -8.38 -1.96 -0.35
C ALA A 112 -9.06 -3.31 -0.07
N MET A 113 -10.39 -3.46 -0.31
CA MET A 113 -11.13 -4.65 0.14
C MET A 113 -11.92 -5.41 -0.93
N ASN A 114 -12.20 -4.83 -2.12
CA ASN A 114 -13.11 -5.47 -3.06
C ASN A 114 -12.55 -6.72 -3.76
N GLY A 115 -11.28 -7.02 -3.63
CA GLY A 115 -10.66 -8.27 -4.06
C GLY A 115 -10.70 -9.39 -3.02
N LEU A 116 -11.38 -9.20 -1.88
CA LEU A 116 -11.57 -10.26 -0.89
C LEU A 116 -12.22 -11.51 -1.51
N ASP A 117 -13.18 -11.34 -2.41
CA ASP A 117 -13.80 -12.46 -3.10
C ASP A 117 -12.82 -13.23 -4.02
N ASP A 118 -11.82 -12.57 -4.58
CA ASP A 118 -10.78 -13.19 -5.43
C ASP A 118 -9.91 -14.18 -4.65
N LEU A 119 -9.86 -14.07 -3.31
CA LEU A 119 -9.12 -14.96 -2.43
C LEU A 119 -9.71 -16.39 -2.42
N ARG A 120 -10.88 -16.61 -3.01
CA ARG A 120 -11.41 -17.96 -3.27
C ARG A 120 -10.40 -18.83 -4.00
N GLY A 121 -9.58 -18.25 -4.89
CA GLY A 121 -8.53 -18.96 -5.60
C GLY A 121 -7.49 -19.66 -4.71
N TRP A 122 -7.41 -19.29 -3.43
CA TRP A 122 -6.53 -19.91 -2.44
C TRP A 122 -7.21 -20.98 -1.60
N THR A 123 -8.49 -20.79 -1.31
CA THR A 123 -9.22 -21.64 -0.33
C THR A 123 -10.22 -22.59 -0.99
N LEU A 124 -10.60 -22.35 -2.25
CA LEU A 124 -11.56 -23.19 -2.98
C LEU A 124 -11.09 -24.66 -2.97
N ASN A 125 -11.97 -25.55 -2.56
CA ASN A 125 -11.69 -26.99 -2.40
C ASN A 125 -10.40 -27.28 -1.60
N CYS A 126 -9.96 -26.37 -0.77
CA CYS A 126 -8.71 -26.46 0.01
C CYS A 126 -7.43 -26.71 -0.85
N HIS A 127 -7.42 -26.32 -2.13
CA HIS A 127 -6.31 -26.64 -3.04
C HIS A 127 -4.97 -26.04 -2.63
N ILE A 128 -4.96 -24.85 -2.04
CA ILE A 128 -3.73 -24.21 -1.54
C ILE A 128 -3.74 -24.25 -0.02
N GLN A 129 -4.85 -23.82 0.60
CA GLN A 129 -5.00 -23.73 2.03
C GLN A 129 -6.48 -23.77 2.44
N PRO A 130 -6.82 -24.22 3.68
CA PRO A 130 -8.22 -24.34 4.10
C PRO A 130 -8.88 -22.99 4.41
N HIS A 131 -8.12 -21.97 4.82
CA HIS A 131 -8.60 -20.63 5.13
C HIS A 131 -7.48 -19.62 5.06
N ILE A 132 -7.86 -18.33 5.10
CA ILE A 132 -6.95 -17.18 5.26
C ILE A 132 -7.37 -16.42 6.51
N ASP A 133 -6.41 -16.02 7.34
CA ASP A 133 -6.65 -15.15 8.48
C ASP A 133 -6.69 -13.69 8.01
N VAL A 134 -7.79 -12.98 8.31
CA VAL A 134 -8.01 -11.59 7.86
C VAL A 134 -8.12 -10.67 9.07
N TYR A 135 -7.22 -9.71 9.15
CA TYR A 135 -7.09 -8.75 10.25
C TYR A 135 -7.65 -7.40 9.83
N VAL A 136 -8.65 -6.91 10.54
CA VAL A 136 -9.41 -5.71 10.19
C VAL A 136 -9.79 -4.90 11.42
N SER A 137 -10.03 -3.59 11.27
CA SER A 137 -10.74 -2.82 12.30
C SER A 137 -12.21 -3.23 12.39
N GLU A 138 -12.84 -3.01 13.52
CA GLU A 138 -14.29 -3.27 13.69
C GLU A 138 -15.14 -2.48 12.67
N ALA A 139 -14.75 -1.24 12.38
CA ALA A 139 -15.43 -0.42 11.37
C ALA A 139 -15.29 -1.02 9.95
N THR A 140 -14.09 -1.47 9.60
CA THR A 140 -13.83 -2.14 8.30
C THR A 140 -14.58 -3.46 8.21
N PHE A 141 -14.59 -4.28 9.27
CA PHE A 141 -15.34 -5.53 9.32
C PHE A 141 -16.85 -5.30 9.11
N THR A 142 -17.41 -4.29 9.76
CA THR A 142 -18.83 -3.92 9.60
C THR A 142 -19.15 -3.58 8.14
N GLU A 143 -18.29 -2.85 7.46
CA GLU A 143 -18.51 -2.47 6.05
C GLU A 143 -18.31 -3.67 5.11
N ILE A 144 -17.34 -4.56 5.39
CA ILE A 144 -17.17 -5.83 4.66
C ILE A 144 -18.43 -6.69 4.83
N HIS A 145 -18.94 -6.85 6.05
CA HIS A 145 -20.16 -7.62 6.30
C HIS A 145 -21.36 -7.05 5.54
N ARG A 146 -21.46 -5.73 5.47
CA ARG A 146 -22.53 -5.07 4.71
C ARG A 146 -22.40 -5.25 3.20
N SER A 147 -21.17 -5.17 2.67
CA SER A 147 -20.89 -5.23 1.23
C SER A 147 -20.84 -6.67 0.70
N PHE A 148 -20.34 -7.59 1.50
CA PHE A 148 -20.11 -9.00 1.16
C PHE A 148 -20.59 -9.91 2.30
N PRO A 149 -21.90 -9.96 2.63
CA PRO A 149 -22.40 -10.74 3.76
C PRO A 149 -22.03 -12.22 3.69
N TYR A 150 -21.93 -12.80 2.49
CA TYR A 150 -21.57 -14.20 2.26
C TYR A 150 -20.10 -14.52 2.61
N LEU A 151 -19.20 -13.55 2.65
CA LEU A 151 -17.82 -13.75 3.10
C LEU A 151 -17.70 -13.82 4.62
N VAL A 152 -18.70 -13.31 5.34
CA VAL A 152 -18.71 -13.28 6.81
C VAL A 152 -19.59 -14.40 7.38
N MET A 153 -20.74 -14.64 6.76
CA MET A 153 -21.72 -15.63 7.20
C MET A 153 -22.13 -16.52 6.02
N LYS A 154 -21.74 -17.79 6.07
CA LYS A 154 -21.96 -18.77 4.99
C LYS A 154 -23.43 -18.98 4.65
N GLU A 155 -24.35 -18.74 5.57
CA GLU A 155 -25.80 -18.82 5.34
C GLU A 155 -26.31 -17.89 4.21
N PHE A 156 -25.55 -16.82 3.89
CA PHE A 156 -25.83 -15.93 2.78
C PHE A 156 -25.16 -16.36 1.46
N ALA A 157 -24.38 -17.44 1.47
CA ALA A 157 -23.81 -17.99 0.25
C ALA A 157 -24.87 -18.80 -0.51
N SER A 158 -25.07 -18.47 -1.79
CA SER A 158 -25.98 -19.25 -2.66
C SER A 158 -25.41 -20.66 -2.85
N GLY A 159 -26.09 -21.69 -2.29
CA GLY A 159 -25.69 -23.10 -2.44
C GLY A 159 -25.34 -23.84 -1.18
N GLY A 160 -25.34 -23.18 -0.03
CA GLY A 160 -25.01 -23.82 1.27
C GLY A 160 -23.50 -24.11 1.39
N GLY A 161 -22.89 -23.69 2.51
CA GLY A 161 -21.46 -23.81 2.66
C GLY A 161 -21.02 -25.14 3.24
N ASP A 162 -20.49 -26.02 2.42
CA ASP A 162 -19.60 -27.06 2.89
C ASP A 162 -18.25 -26.47 3.29
N VAL A 163 -17.54 -27.13 4.21
CA VAL A 163 -16.14 -26.82 4.50
C VAL A 163 -15.37 -26.96 3.19
N CYS A 164 -14.69 -25.90 2.72
CA CYS A 164 -14.07 -25.80 1.40
C CYS A 164 -15.08 -25.60 0.22
N GLY A 165 -16.20 -24.89 0.46
CA GLY A 165 -17.22 -24.59 -0.54
C GLY A 165 -16.84 -23.53 -1.59
N ASP A 166 -17.84 -23.04 -2.32
CA ASP A 166 -17.70 -22.12 -3.48
C ASP A 166 -17.36 -20.67 -3.12
N VAL A 167 -17.22 -20.33 -1.83
CA VAL A 167 -16.85 -19.00 -1.33
C VAL A 167 -15.51 -19.05 -0.60
N PRO A 168 -14.77 -17.93 -0.50
CA PRO A 168 -13.55 -17.86 0.29
C PRO A 168 -13.78 -18.23 1.74
N GLU A 169 -12.84 -18.94 2.33
CA GLU A 169 -12.86 -19.28 3.75
C GLU A 169 -11.94 -18.36 4.53
N PHE A 170 -12.52 -17.58 5.46
CA PHE A 170 -11.78 -16.62 6.27
C PHE A 170 -11.91 -16.88 7.76
N LYS A 171 -10.82 -16.61 8.50
CA LYS A 171 -10.85 -16.39 9.94
C LYS A 171 -10.65 -14.91 10.21
N TRP A 172 -11.67 -14.28 10.79
CA TRP A 172 -11.67 -12.84 11.05
C TRP A 172 -11.05 -12.52 12.40
N HIS A 173 -10.16 -11.53 12.41
CA HIS A 173 -9.51 -10.99 13.60
C HIS A 173 -9.73 -9.49 13.67
N ILE A 174 -10.41 -9.03 14.72
CA ILE A 174 -10.60 -7.61 14.98
C ILE A 174 -9.37 -7.09 15.69
N ILE A 175 -8.72 -6.10 15.07
CA ILE A 175 -7.52 -5.45 15.59
C ILE A 175 -7.84 -4.01 16.03
N HIS A 176 -7.07 -3.52 17.00
CA HIS A 176 -7.32 -2.24 17.65
C HIS A 176 -6.13 -1.29 17.49
N ASP A 177 -6.43 0.01 17.38
CA ASP A 177 -5.45 1.08 17.25
C ASP A 177 -4.37 0.99 18.35
N LYS A 178 -3.09 0.99 17.91
CA LYS A 178 -1.88 0.95 18.77
C LYS A 178 -1.78 -0.27 19.69
N VAL A 179 -2.55 -1.31 19.45
CA VAL A 179 -2.44 -2.57 20.19
C VAL A 179 -1.69 -3.58 19.32
N PRO A 180 -0.44 -3.91 19.65
CA PRO A 180 0.33 -4.91 18.92
C PRO A 180 -0.35 -6.28 18.97
N PHE A 181 -0.26 -7.02 17.88
CA PHE A 181 -0.71 -8.40 17.81
C PHE A 181 0.31 -9.28 17.06
N GLU A 182 0.20 -10.58 17.22
CA GLU A 182 1.03 -11.58 16.53
C GLU A 182 0.21 -12.26 15.43
N ILE A 183 0.82 -12.49 14.27
CA ILE A 183 0.20 -13.27 13.20
C ILE A 183 0.22 -14.76 13.61
N GLN A 184 -0.93 -15.36 13.89
CA GLN A 184 -1.12 -16.82 14.08
C GLN A 184 -0.04 -17.51 14.92
N GLU A 185 0.43 -16.98 15.98
CA GLU A 185 1.50 -17.59 16.80
C GLU A 185 2.84 -17.81 16.05
N THR A 186 3.08 -17.08 14.95
CA THR A 186 4.30 -17.21 14.14
C THR A 186 5.51 -16.47 14.74
N GLY A 187 5.31 -15.66 15.76
CA GLY A 187 6.31 -14.73 16.28
C GLY A 187 6.39 -13.40 15.51
N ILE A 188 5.54 -13.22 14.49
CA ILE A 188 5.53 -12.01 13.67
C ILE A 188 4.64 -10.96 14.30
N SER A 189 5.24 -9.90 14.84
CA SER A 189 4.54 -8.79 15.48
C SER A 189 4.12 -7.72 14.47
N VAL A 190 2.87 -7.27 14.59
CA VAL A 190 2.29 -6.17 13.83
C VAL A 190 1.69 -5.16 14.80
N THR A 191 2.02 -3.89 14.64
CA THR A 191 1.38 -2.79 15.37
C THR A 191 0.55 -1.96 14.39
N PRO A 192 -0.77 -2.04 14.45
CA PRO A 192 -1.65 -1.13 13.71
C PRO A 192 -1.65 0.24 14.38
N PHE A 193 -1.80 1.30 13.60
CA PHE A 193 -1.92 2.65 14.15
C PHE A 193 -2.79 3.52 13.24
N SER A 194 -3.71 4.27 13.84
CA SER A 194 -4.55 5.22 13.13
C SER A 194 -4.56 6.60 13.77
N GLY A 195 -4.29 6.71 15.06
CA GLY A 195 -4.36 7.96 15.83
C GLY A 195 -5.78 8.35 16.26
N LYS A 196 -5.88 9.29 17.24
CA LYS A 196 -7.13 9.84 17.80
C LYS A 196 -6.93 11.32 18.18
N PRO A 197 -7.90 12.19 17.97
CA PRO A 197 -9.08 12.19 17.08
C PRO A 197 -8.74 12.60 15.65
N LEU A 198 -7.50 13.05 15.40
CA LEU A 198 -6.93 13.37 14.08
C LEU A 198 -6.21 12.12 13.58
N ALA A 199 -6.98 11.18 13.12
CA ALA A 199 -6.50 9.91 12.63
C ALA A 199 -5.70 10.04 11.33
N LEU A 200 -5.13 8.94 10.87
CA LEU A 200 -4.77 8.81 9.47
C LEU A 200 -6.04 9.05 8.66
N HIS A 201 -6.07 10.12 7.87
CA HIS A 201 -7.29 10.53 7.17
C HIS A 201 -7.27 10.01 5.75
N HIS A 202 -8.32 9.28 5.40
CA HIS A 202 -8.67 9.03 4.03
C HIS A 202 -9.99 9.72 3.72
N GLY A 203 -9.94 10.97 3.31
CA GLY A 203 -11.08 11.76 2.85
C GLY A 203 -12.20 12.01 3.86
N ARG A 204 -13.24 12.65 3.39
CA ARG A 204 -14.47 12.94 4.13
C ARG A 204 -15.55 11.96 3.69
N HIS A 205 -16.00 11.08 4.58
CA HIS A 205 -17.19 10.28 4.34
C HIS A 205 -18.43 11.04 4.79
N PHE A 206 -19.42 11.17 3.90
CA PHE A 206 -20.76 11.59 4.30
C PHE A 206 -21.44 10.40 4.98
N SER A 207 -21.81 10.56 6.25
CA SER A 207 -22.67 9.58 6.92
C SER A 207 -23.99 9.46 6.15
N SER A 208 -24.35 8.27 5.71
CA SER A 208 -25.58 7.97 4.99
C SER A 208 -26.87 8.07 5.84
N LYS A 209 -26.79 8.61 7.06
CA LYS A 209 -27.93 8.83 7.97
C LYS A 209 -28.42 10.26 8.02
N ALA A 210 -28.07 11.12 7.08
CA ALA A 210 -28.66 12.45 6.96
C ALA A 210 -29.88 12.39 6.07
N GLU A 211 -31.07 12.42 6.65
CA GLU A 211 -32.28 12.82 5.92
C GLU A 211 -32.08 14.21 5.32
N PRO A 212 -32.65 14.53 4.14
CA PRO A 212 -32.42 15.80 3.44
C PRO A 212 -33.27 16.94 4.02
N SER A 213 -33.26 17.14 5.33
CA SER A 213 -33.97 18.27 5.95
C SER A 213 -33.18 18.82 7.11
N LYS A 214 -32.72 20.06 6.90
CA LYS A 214 -32.05 21.02 7.79
C LYS A 214 -30.52 20.98 7.72
N ALA A 215 -29.97 22.10 7.25
CA ALA A 215 -28.59 22.50 7.36
C ALA A 215 -28.15 22.54 8.84
N SER A 216 -27.83 21.39 9.40
CA SER A 216 -27.09 21.28 10.65
C SER A 216 -25.63 21.12 10.28
N SER A 217 -24.73 21.80 10.95
CA SER A 217 -23.31 21.63 10.85
C SER A 217 -22.97 20.14 10.98
N SER A 218 -22.89 19.43 9.87
CA SER A 218 -22.54 18.00 9.86
C SER A 218 -21.14 17.89 10.42
N LYS A 219 -20.99 17.34 11.62
CA LYS A 219 -19.68 16.98 12.16
C LYS A 219 -19.01 16.05 11.16
N ILE A 220 -17.93 16.52 10.57
CA ILE A 220 -17.11 15.72 9.67
C ILE A 220 -16.47 14.64 10.53
N HIS A 221 -16.89 13.39 10.36
CA HIS A 221 -16.22 12.25 10.97
C HIS A 221 -15.06 11.85 10.08
N PRO A 222 -13.80 11.89 10.57
CA PRO A 222 -12.67 11.42 9.81
C PRO A 222 -12.82 9.93 9.52
N TYR A 223 -12.57 9.54 8.30
CA TYR A 223 -12.52 8.14 7.91
C TYR A 223 -11.14 7.58 8.31
N LEU A 224 -11.14 6.58 9.18
CA LEU A 224 -9.91 6.03 9.73
C LEU A 224 -9.30 4.99 8.80
N CYS A 225 -8.00 5.13 8.52
CA CYS A 225 -7.20 4.17 7.80
C CYS A 225 -6.08 3.67 8.72
N PHE A 226 -5.89 2.36 8.81
CA PHE A 226 -4.76 1.79 9.52
C PHE A 226 -3.48 1.86 8.68
N GLY A 227 -2.39 2.34 9.31
CA GLY A 227 -1.04 1.97 8.93
C GLY A 227 -0.58 0.78 9.76
N PHE A 228 0.45 0.11 9.28
CA PHE A 228 1.02 -1.06 9.94
C PHE A 228 2.52 -0.92 10.13
N LYS A 229 3.02 -1.20 11.35
CA LYS A 229 4.42 -1.42 11.61
C LYS A 229 4.65 -2.91 11.81
N ILE A 230 5.53 -3.50 11.01
CA ILE A 230 5.77 -4.95 10.99
C ILE A 230 7.22 -5.24 11.39
N GLN A 231 7.44 -6.03 12.44
CA GLN A 231 8.74 -6.51 12.94
C GLN A 231 9.78 -5.40 13.15
N ASP A 232 9.39 -4.19 13.51
CA ASP A 232 10.30 -3.03 13.60
C ASP A 232 11.13 -2.75 12.34
N ALA A 233 10.79 -3.37 11.21
CA ALA A 233 11.54 -3.32 9.95
C ALA A 233 10.80 -2.58 8.83
N LEU A 234 9.48 -2.64 8.82
CA LEU A 234 8.63 -2.02 7.81
C LEU A 234 7.54 -1.17 8.45
N VAL A 235 7.38 0.05 7.96
CA VAL A 235 6.20 0.91 8.21
C VAL A 235 5.47 1.05 6.89
N TYR A 236 4.17 0.75 6.87
CA TYR A 236 3.30 0.84 5.70
C TYR A 236 2.17 1.83 5.95
N LEU A 237 2.08 2.83 5.10
CA LEU A 237 1.12 3.94 5.15
C LEU A 237 0.62 4.23 3.73
N SER A 238 -0.53 3.69 3.38
CA SER A 238 -1.21 4.03 2.13
C SER A 238 -2.52 4.76 2.43
N ASP A 239 -2.98 5.55 1.47
CA ASP A 239 -4.27 6.24 1.51
C ASP A 239 -4.42 7.15 2.74
N VAL A 240 -3.41 7.98 3.00
CA VAL A 240 -3.37 8.87 4.15
C VAL A 240 -3.16 10.32 3.73
N SER A 241 -3.89 11.24 4.35
CA SER A 241 -3.71 12.68 4.15
C SER A 241 -3.02 13.36 5.33
N HIS A 242 -2.92 12.69 6.47
CA HIS A 242 -2.29 13.24 7.67
C HIS A 242 -1.84 12.14 8.63
N ILE A 243 -0.66 12.30 9.22
CA ILE A 243 -0.12 11.43 10.27
C ILE A 243 -0.17 12.21 11.59
N PRO A 244 -0.95 11.77 12.59
CA PRO A 244 -1.02 12.42 13.90
C PRO A 244 0.32 12.41 14.63
N GLU A 245 0.55 13.42 15.47
CA GLU A 245 1.82 13.57 16.19
C GLU A 245 2.13 12.39 17.13
N ASP A 246 1.11 11.80 17.72
CA ASP A 246 1.24 10.67 18.64
C ASP A 246 1.53 9.32 17.96
N VAL A 247 1.51 9.28 16.61
CA VAL A 247 1.89 8.13 15.79
C VAL A 247 3.40 8.11 15.54
N TYR A 248 4.05 9.28 15.41
CA TYR A 248 5.48 9.35 15.08
C TYR A 248 6.39 8.55 16.03
N PRO A 249 6.19 8.55 17.35
CA PRO A 249 7.01 7.72 18.26
C PRO A 249 6.94 6.21 17.95
N ILE A 250 5.84 5.74 17.35
CA ILE A 250 5.67 4.33 16.96
C ILE A 250 6.47 4.02 15.70
N ILE A 251 6.41 4.92 14.69
CA ILE A 251 6.89 4.64 13.33
C ILE A 251 8.34 5.08 13.07
N GLN A 252 8.93 5.92 13.93
CA GLN A 252 10.28 6.42 13.74
C GLN A 252 11.37 5.41 14.12
N LYS A 253 11.07 4.51 15.07
CA LYS A 253 12.07 3.62 15.67
C LYS A 253 11.93 2.19 15.15
N GLY A 254 13.01 1.64 14.65
CA GLY A 254 13.20 0.24 14.37
C GLY A 254 13.81 -0.52 15.55
N LYS A 255 14.36 -1.71 15.27
CA LYS A 255 15.00 -2.59 16.26
C LYS A 255 16.13 -1.85 17.03
N GLY A 256 16.07 -1.94 18.35
CA GLY A 256 17.11 -1.31 19.21
C GLY A 256 17.12 0.22 19.21
N GLY A 257 16.06 0.87 18.72
CA GLY A 257 15.98 2.34 18.64
C GLY A 257 16.65 2.96 17.42
N ALA A 258 17.19 2.15 16.50
CA ALA A 258 17.70 2.61 15.20
C ALA A 258 16.54 3.16 14.33
N PRO A 259 16.82 3.91 13.25
CA PRO A 259 15.80 4.26 12.26
C PRO A 259 15.09 3.01 11.72
N VAL A 260 13.80 3.11 11.43
CA VAL A 260 13.08 2.00 10.75
C VAL A 260 13.71 1.78 9.37
N PRO A 261 14.00 0.54 8.97
CA PRO A 261 14.66 0.26 7.69
C PRO A 261 13.87 0.75 6.48
N VAL A 262 12.57 0.45 6.43
CA VAL A 262 11.72 0.75 5.27
C VAL A 262 10.44 1.46 5.70
N CYS A 263 10.10 2.54 4.99
CA CYS A 263 8.80 3.19 5.05
C CYS A 263 8.15 3.18 3.67
N VAL A 264 6.92 2.72 3.57
CA VAL A 264 6.05 2.89 2.41
C VAL A 264 5.05 3.99 2.74
N LEU A 265 4.97 5.02 1.90
CA LEU A 265 4.25 6.25 2.22
C LEU A 265 3.39 6.72 1.04
N ASP A 266 2.19 7.16 1.33
CA ASP A 266 1.25 7.71 0.36
C ASP A 266 1.80 8.95 -0.36
N CYS A 267 1.54 9.06 -1.67
CA CYS A 267 1.83 10.23 -2.49
C CYS A 267 0.97 10.20 -3.75
N LEU A 268 -0.21 10.82 -3.70
CA LEU A 268 -1.15 10.75 -4.82
C LEU A 268 -0.63 11.46 -6.07
N ARG A 269 -0.16 12.69 -5.92
CA ARG A 269 0.26 13.61 -7.00
C ARG A 269 1.15 14.73 -6.45
N LEU A 270 1.53 15.69 -7.27
CA LEU A 270 2.35 16.82 -6.81
C LEU A 270 1.62 17.66 -5.77
N GLN A 271 0.36 18.05 -6.05
CA GLN A 271 -0.45 18.88 -5.17
C GLN A 271 -1.20 18.06 -4.13
N ALA A 272 -1.44 18.65 -2.96
CA ALA A 272 -2.22 18.06 -1.89
C ALA A 272 -3.64 17.66 -2.33
N HIS A 273 -4.18 16.64 -1.69
CA HIS A 273 -5.55 16.17 -1.87
C HIS A 273 -6.24 16.01 -0.51
N THR A 274 -7.58 16.08 -0.48
CA THR A 274 -8.34 15.98 0.78
C THR A 274 -8.19 14.62 1.47
N SER A 275 -7.90 13.57 0.73
CA SER A 275 -7.80 12.18 1.23
C SER A 275 -6.40 11.58 1.13
N HIS A 276 -5.47 12.25 0.45
CA HIS A 276 -4.12 11.75 0.22
C HIS A 276 -3.09 12.86 0.41
N MET A 277 -1.88 12.47 0.74
CA MET A 277 -0.74 13.38 0.72
C MET A 277 -0.38 13.77 -0.72
N GLY A 278 -0.01 15.04 -0.92
CA GLY A 278 0.75 15.48 -2.07
C GLY A 278 2.25 15.28 -1.86
N LEU A 279 3.04 15.56 -2.90
CA LEU A 279 4.49 15.35 -2.87
C LEU A 279 5.19 16.07 -1.70
N ALA A 280 4.90 17.37 -1.51
CA ALA A 280 5.54 18.17 -0.45
C ALA A 280 5.24 17.60 0.94
N GLU A 281 4.01 17.18 1.20
CA GLU A 281 3.56 16.59 2.46
C GLU A 281 4.22 15.23 2.70
N SER A 282 4.29 14.38 1.64
CA SER A 282 4.94 13.07 1.71
C SER A 282 6.43 13.21 2.00
N ILE A 283 7.13 14.16 1.36
CA ILE A 283 8.55 14.41 1.62
C ILE A 283 8.76 14.97 3.04
N ALA A 284 7.89 15.87 3.52
CA ALA A 284 7.95 16.35 4.90
C ALA A 284 7.76 15.22 5.92
N ALA A 285 6.78 14.33 5.68
CA ALA A 285 6.56 13.16 6.51
C ALA A 285 7.74 12.18 6.46
N ALA A 286 8.31 11.90 5.28
CA ALA A 286 9.49 11.05 5.12
C ALA A 286 10.70 11.58 5.92
N ARG A 287 10.96 12.90 5.88
CA ARG A 287 11.99 13.55 6.68
C ARG A 287 11.74 13.36 8.17
N LYS A 288 10.50 13.53 8.61
CA LYS A 288 10.13 13.42 10.03
C LYS A 288 10.18 11.98 10.52
N ILE A 289 9.78 11.01 9.70
CA ILE A 289 9.88 9.58 10.03
C ILE A 289 11.33 9.14 10.11
N GLY A 290 12.17 9.59 9.19
CA GLY A 290 13.61 9.32 9.19
C GLY A 290 13.96 7.85 8.91
N ALA A 291 13.16 7.15 8.11
CA ALA A 291 13.44 5.78 7.68
C ALA A 291 14.73 5.71 6.83
N SER A 292 15.44 4.58 6.87
CA SER A 292 16.64 4.37 6.05
C SER A 292 16.32 4.45 4.55
N ARG A 293 15.15 3.91 4.13
CA ARG A 293 14.61 4.07 2.79
C ARG A 293 13.10 4.32 2.84
N THR A 294 12.64 5.31 2.09
CA THR A 294 11.20 5.60 1.92
C THR A 294 10.79 5.35 0.47
N TYR A 295 9.75 4.56 0.27
CA TYR A 295 9.13 4.29 -1.02
C TYR A 295 7.78 4.97 -1.07
N LEU A 296 7.57 5.86 -2.05
CA LEU A 296 6.29 6.52 -2.29
C LEU A 296 5.37 5.60 -3.08
N THR A 297 4.07 5.61 -2.78
CA THR A 297 3.02 4.80 -3.42
C THR A 297 1.71 5.57 -3.54
N GLY A 298 0.66 4.97 -4.10
CA GLY A 298 -0.66 5.60 -4.20
C GLY A 298 -0.81 6.60 -5.34
N PHE A 299 0.01 6.50 -6.38
CA PHE A 299 0.12 7.51 -7.43
C PHE A 299 -1.09 7.61 -8.37
N GLY A 300 -1.48 8.83 -8.71
CA GLY A 300 -2.33 9.17 -9.86
C GLY A 300 -1.59 9.06 -11.20
N HIS A 301 -2.19 9.59 -12.26
CA HIS A 301 -1.66 9.47 -13.63
C HIS A 301 -0.93 10.73 -14.15
N GLU A 302 -0.88 11.79 -13.37
CA GLU A 302 -0.35 13.10 -13.79
C GLU A 302 1.17 13.09 -13.96
N VAL A 303 1.86 12.29 -13.14
CA VAL A 303 3.33 12.23 -13.06
C VAL A 303 3.82 10.82 -13.37
N SER A 304 4.77 10.70 -14.29
CA SER A 304 5.38 9.41 -14.64
C SER A 304 6.36 8.94 -13.55
N HIS A 305 6.65 7.64 -13.58
CA HIS A 305 7.62 7.03 -12.66
C HIS A 305 8.99 7.71 -12.77
N GLU A 306 9.45 7.95 -13.98
CA GLU A 306 10.75 8.57 -14.30
C GLU A 306 10.84 10.00 -13.77
N GLU A 307 9.73 10.75 -13.83
CA GLU A 307 9.68 12.10 -13.28
C GLU A 307 9.72 12.10 -11.77
N TYR A 308 9.00 11.19 -11.13
CA TYR A 308 9.13 11.01 -9.68
C TYR A 308 10.56 10.61 -9.28
N VAL A 309 11.25 9.76 -10.06
CA VAL A 309 12.67 9.43 -9.81
C VAL A 309 13.51 10.70 -9.82
N THR A 310 13.42 11.52 -10.88
CA THR A 310 14.17 12.78 -11.02
C THR A 310 13.91 13.70 -9.82
N ILE A 311 12.65 13.89 -9.43
CA ILE A 311 12.26 14.77 -8.32
C ILE A 311 12.81 14.24 -6.98
N THR A 312 12.70 12.94 -6.73
CA THR A 312 13.17 12.34 -5.47
C THR A 312 14.68 12.21 -5.38
N GLU A 313 15.40 12.16 -6.51
CA GLU A 313 16.85 12.30 -6.55
C GLU A 313 17.27 13.68 -6.07
N TYR A 314 16.60 14.73 -6.54
CA TYR A 314 16.85 16.09 -6.05
C TYR A 314 16.64 16.21 -4.53
N VAL A 315 15.60 15.57 -3.98
CA VAL A 315 15.37 15.55 -2.52
C VAL A 315 16.56 14.94 -1.77
N GLY A 316 17.14 13.87 -2.30
CA GLY A 316 18.28 13.18 -1.68
C GLY A 316 19.60 13.93 -1.83
N MET A 317 19.92 14.40 -3.02
CA MET A 317 21.26 14.88 -3.39
C MET A 317 21.36 16.42 -3.53
N GLY A 318 20.24 17.14 -3.63
CA GLY A 318 20.24 18.57 -3.95
C GLY A 318 20.42 18.87 -5.44
N GLU A 319 20.63 17.84 -6.25
CA GLU A 319 20.76 17.92 -7.70
C GLU A 319 20.11 16.69 -8.35
N THR A 320 19.91 16.73 -9.65
CA THR A 320 19.36 15.61 -10.41
C THR A 320 20.46 14.94 -11.24
N ALA A 321 20.44 13.61 -11.32
CA ALA A 321 21.35 12.87 -12.20
C ALA A 321 21.01 13.05 -13.69
N SER A 322 19.85 13.62 -14.01
CA SER A 322 19.37 13.80 -15.38
C SER A 322 20.21 14.82 -16.15
N LYS A 323 20.78 14.40 -17.28
CA LYS A 323 21.51 15.26 -18.22
C LYS A 323 20.59 15.91 -19.27
N ARG A 324 19.32 15.51 -19.37
CA ARG A 324 18.33 16.13 -20.27
C ARG A 324 17.67 17.35 -19.60
N PRO A 325 17.07 18.25 -20.37
CA PRO A 325 16.23 19.30 -19.81
C PRO A 325 15.08 18.70 -18.97
N LEU A 326 14.80 19.32 -17.83
CA LEU A 326 13.70 18.93 -16.96
C LEU A 326 12.35 19.21 -17.63
N SER A 327 11.39 18.30 -17.48
CA SER A 327 10.00 18.55 -17.86
C SER A 327 9.38 19.62 -16.95
N ASP A 328 8.25 20.20 -17.36
CA ASP A 328 7.57 21.20 -16.53
C ASP A 328 7.04 20.57 -15.23
N VAL A 329 6.62 19.31 -15.27
CA VAL A 329 6.22 18.53 -14.09
C VAL A 329 7.40 18.32 -13.14
N GLU A 330 8.58 18.00 -13.65
CA GLU A 330 9.79 17.87 -12.83
C GLU A 330 10.20 19.20 -12.18
N LYS A 331 10.14 20.31 -12.93
CA LYS A 331 10.40 21.66 -12.40
C LYS A 331 9.43 22.01 -11.28
N GLU A 332 8.12 21.78 -11.50
CA GLU A 332 7.08 22.00 -10.49
C GLU A 332 7.33 21.15 -9.25
N GLY A 333 7.56 19.83 -9.42
CA GLY A 333 7.84 18.93 -8.32
C GLY A 333 9.07 19.32 -7.50
N ILE A 334 10.17 19.70 -8.17
CA ILE A 334 11.39 20.20 -7.50
C ILE A 334 11.10 21.51 -6.75
N GLN A 335 10.32 22.42 -7.33
CA GLN A 335 9.95 23.68 -6.68
C GLN A 335 9.15 23.43 -5.39
N LEU A 336 8.26 22.43 -5.37
CA LEU A 336 7.46 22.07 -4.19
C LEU A 336 8.30 21.51 -3.04
N VAL A 337 9.43 20.86 -3.33
CA VAL A 337 10.27 20.19 -2.32
C VAL A 337 11.57 20.92 -1.99
N GLN A 338 11.90 21.98 -2.76
CA GLN A 338 13.08 22.83 -2.52
C GLN A 338 12.94 23.59 -1.18
N GLY A 339 14.05 23.94 -0.57
CA GLY A 339 14.08 24.67 0.71
C GLY A 339 14.03 23.79 1.97
N GLY A 340 13.85 22.47 1.81
CA GLY A 340 14.04 21.52 2.90
C GLY A 340 15.41 20.83 2.88
N PRO A 341 15.83 20.20 4.00
CA PRO A 341 17.13 19.51 4.07
C PRO A 341 17.20 18.35 3.07
N HIS A 342 18.35 18.18 2.42
CA HIS A 342 18.70 17.03 1.59
C HIS A 342 19.21 15.88 2.47
N GLY A 343 19.53 14.74 1.86
CA GLY A 343 20.19 13.62 2.53
C GLY A 343 19.24 12.49 2.96
N ILE A 344 17.94 12.55 2.64
CA ILE A 344 17.04 11.41 2.83
C ILE A 344 16.97 10.56 1.55
N TRP A 345 16.85 9.25 1.72
CA TRP A 345 16.62 8.35 0.60
C TRP A 345 15.12 8.15 0.38
N VAL A 346 14.61 8.69 -0.72
CA VAL A 346 13.20 8.55 -1.15
C VAL A 346 13.16 8.17 -2.61
N ARG A 347 12.32 7.21 -2.99
CA ARG A 347 12.10 6.81 -4.40
C ARG A 347 10.63 6.42 -4.63
N PRO A 348 10.10 6.60 -5.85
CA PRO A 348 8.79 6.07 -6.20
C PRO A 348 8.82 4.56 -6.27
N ALA A 349 7.82 3.89 -5.70
CA ALA A 349 7.59 2.47 -5.93
C ALA A 349 7.00 2.22 -7.33
N HIS A 350 7.05 0.99 -7.78
CA HIS A 350 6.32 0.50 -8.96
C HIS A 350 5.84 -0.92 -8.73
N ASP A 351 4.83 -1.35 -9.46
CA ASP A 351 4.32 -2.72 -9.37
C ASP A 351 5.44 -3.73 -9.64
N GLY A 352 5.55 -4.73 -8.79
CA GLY A 352 6.58 -5.76 -8.84
C GLY A 352 7.92 -5.40 -8.23
N LEU A 353 8.12 -4.18 -7.71
CA LEU A 353 9.33 -3.84 -6.96
C LEU A 353 9.45 -4.72 -5.73
N LYS A 354 10.60 -5.37 -5.58
CA LYS A 354 10.94 -6.14 -4.38
C LYS A 354 12.00 -5.40 -3.58
N VAL A 355 11.74 -5.22 -2.29
CA VAL A 355 12.64 -4.66 -1.29
C VAL A 355 13.02 -5.76 -0.31
N VAL A 356 14.30 -5.88 0.00
CA VAL A 356 14.84 -6.85 0.96
C VAL A 356 15.48 -6.09 2.11
N VAL A 357 15.00 -6.36 3.32
CA VAL A 357 15.56 -5.86 4.58
C VAL A 357 16.32 -7.01 5.22
N ALA A 358 17.63 -6.90 5.37
CA ALA A 358 18.43 -7.88 6.08
C ALA A 358 18.20 -7.80 7.60
N GLY A 359 18.50 -8.86 8.34
CA GLY A 359 18.43 -8.89 9.80
C GLY A 359 19.29 -7.81 10.49
N THR A 360 20.32 -7.30 9.80
CA THR A 360 21.15 -6.16 10.20
C THR A 360 20.48 -4.80 10.03
N GLY A 361 19.32 -4.74 9.35
CA GLY A 361 18.63 -3.50 8.97
C GLY A 361 19.11 -2.89 7.66
N SER A 362 20.09 -3.47 6.96
CA SER A 362 20.46 -3.01 5.62
C SER A 362 19.36 -3.31 4.62
N VAL A 363 19.17 -2.40 3.64
CA VAL A 363 18.08 -2.47 2.67
C VAL A 363 18.64 -2.48 1.25
N VAL A 364 18.16 -3.42 0.44
CA VAL A 364 18.41 -3.46 -1.02
C VAL A 364 17.10 -3.69 -1.76
N ASP A 365 17.06 -3.32 -3.04
CA ASP A 365 15.86 -3.53 -3.86
C ASP A 365 16.22 -3.92 -5.31
N THR A 366 15.21 -4.24 -6.11
CA THR A 366 15.38 -4.71 -7.50
C THR A 366 15.47 -3.59 -8.53
N SER A 367 15.37 -2.31 -8.15
CA SER A 367 15.32 -1.18 -9.09
C SER A 367 16.32 -0.07 -8.80
N TYR A 368 16.67 0.17 -7.54
CA TYR A 368 17.50 1.29 -7.11
C TYR A 368 18.73 0.76 -6.38
N PHE A 369 19.91 1.01 -6.93
CA PHE A 369 21.20 0.53 -6.41
C PHE A 369 21.90 1.59 -5.59
#